data_e69f45104bbb15ad5e48da52b61efdb6
#
_entry.id   e69f45104bbb15ad5e48da52b61efdb6
#
_cell.length_a   1.000
_cell.length_b   1.000
_cell.length_c   1.000
_cell.angle_alpha   90.00
_cell.angle_beta   90.00
_cell.angle_gamma   90.00
#
_symmetry.space_group_name_H-M   'P 1'
#
loop_
_entity.id
_entity.type
_entity.pdbx_description
1 polymer ?
#
loop_
_entity_poly.entity_id
_entity_poly.type
_entity_poly.pdbx_seq_one_letter_code
_entity_poly.pdbx_strand_id
1 'polypeptide(L)'
;MKKLLIFLLFSTMTFAQKDLSSAEKFQSDLNKSYADSLKSPLTKEDLKQFKGLDFFSINEKYIVEATFIRTKKEKPFGMKTTTSRTPLYKKYGELHFKIDDKAFKLNVYQNVDLNKKPGYEDYLFLPFSDLTCGKESYIGGRYVDMRIQKGKTWTIDFNKAYNPYCAYNYEYSCPIVPLENDLNIEILAGVKKFHD
;
A
#
# COMPACT_ATOMS: atom_id res chain seq x y z
N MET A 1 11.67 65.04 -0.86
CA MET A 1 10.94 63.96 -0.13
C MET A 1 10.84 62.75 -1.05
N LYS A 2 11.70 61.73 -0.86
CA LYS A 2 11.68 60.46 -1.66
C LYS A 2 10.71 59.50 -1.00
N LYS A 3 9.63 59.15 -1.72
CA LYS A 3 8.69 58.10 -1.27
C LYS A 3 9.30 56.72 -1.55
N LEU A 4 9.61 55.96 -0.51
CA LEU A 4 10.09 54.60 -0.59
C LEU A 4 8.86 53.67 -0.79
N LEU A 5 8.71 53.08 -1.98
CA LEU A 5 7.70 52.08 -2.26
C LEU A 5 8.24 50.70 -1.80
N ILE A 6 7.69 50.17 -0.70
CA ILE A 6 8.00 48.81 -0.23
C ILE A 6 7.10 47.87 -1.00
N PHE A 7 7.69 47.09 -1.91
CA PHE A 7 7.03 45.96 -2.59
C PHE A 7 7.05 44.73 -1.62
N LEU A 8 5.91 44.43 -1.03
CA LEU A 8 5.72 43.14 -0.31
C LEU A 8 5.56 42.03 -1.36
N LEU A 9 6.61 41.22 -1.53
CA LEU A 9 6.55 39.99 -2.27
C LEU A 9 5.78 38.93 -1.44
N PHE A 10 4.50 38.75 -1.75
CA PHE A 10 3.75 37.58 -1.27
C PHE A 10 4.19 36.36 -2.07
N SER A 11 5.03 35.50 -1.49
CA SER A 11 5.31 34.17 -2.05
C SER A 11 4.10 33.28 -1.81
N THR A 12 3.28 33.09 -2.81
CA THR A 12 2.23 32.06 -2.79
C THR A 12 2.91 30.68 -2.88
N MET A 13 2.96 29.93 -1.78
CA MET A 13 3.27 28.51 -1.82
C MET A 13 2.11 27.80 -2.55
N THR A 14 2.27 27.52 -3.81
CA THR A 14 1.39 26.59 -4.52
C THR A 14 1.69 25.17 -4.04
N PHE A 15 0.85 24.65 -3.17
CA PHE A 15 0.83 23.21 -2.92
C PHE A 15 0.34 22.54 -4.21
N ALA A 16 1.19 21.74 -4.82
CA ALA A 16 0.77 20.90 -5.94
C ALA A 16 -0.28 19.91 -5.42
N GLN A 17 -1.50 19.99 -5.94
CA GLN A 17 -2.58 19.06 -5.64
C GLN A 17 -2.15 17.67 -6.10
N LYS A 18 -2.24 16.66 -5.21
CA LYS A 18 -1.88 15.29 -5.54
C LYS A 18 -2.92 14.69 -6.49
N ASP A 19 -2.46 13.94 -7.49
CA ASP A 19 -3.34 13.28 -8.45
C ASP A 19 -4.02 12.05 -7.80
N LEU A 20 -5.32 12.14 -7.58
CA LEU A 20 -6.16 11.08 -7.01
C LEU A 20 -6.69 10.11 -8.08
N SER A 21 -6.63 10.45 -9.37
CA SER A 21 -7.19 9.65 -10.47
C SER A 21 -6.56 8.26 -10.55
N SER A 22 -5.30 8.14 -10.17
CA SER A 22 -4.57 6.88 -10.11
C SER A 22 -5.12 5.91 -9.05
N ALA A 23 -5.62 6.43 -7.91
CA ALA A 23 -6.28 5.63 -6.89
C ALA A 23 -7.69 5.22 -7.32
N GLU A 24 -8.46 6.14 -7.92
CA GLU A 24 -9.79 5.85 -8.49
C GLU A 24 -9.73 4.74 -9.53
N LYS A 25 -8.77 4.86 -10.46
CA LYS A 25 -8.54 3.83 -11.46
C LYS A 25 -8.19 2.48 -10.83
N PHE A 26 -7.28 2.46 -9.85
CA PHE A 26 -6.88 1.24 -9.14
C PHE A 26 -8.10 0.55 -8.49
N GLN A 27 -8.93 1.30 -7.74
CA GLN A 27 -10.12 0.77 -7.07
C GLN A 27 -11.15 0.24 -8.07
N SER A 28 -11.35 0.96 -9.18
CA SER A 28 -12.21 0.51 -10.27
C SER A 28 -11.72 -0.78 -10.92
N ASP A 29 -10.43 -0.87 -11.22
CA ASP A 29 -9.82 -2.05 -11.84
C ASP A 29 -9.83 -3.26 -10.89
N LEU A 30 -9.62 -3.03 -9.58
CA LEU A 30 -9.73 -4.05 -8.55
C LEU A 30 -11.15 -4.63 -8.51
N ASN A 31 -12.17 -3.77 -8.45
CA ASN A 31 -13.58 -4.17 -8.48
C ASN A 31 -13.91 -4.99 -9.73
N LYS A 32 -13.46 -4.57 -10.92
CA LYS A 32 -13.66 -5.32 -12.17
C LYS A 32 -13.00 -6.71 -12.11
N SER A 33 -11.78 -6.78 -11.57
CA SER A 33 -11.05 -8.04 -11.42
C SER A 33 -11.76 -9.00 -10.46
N TYR A 34 -12.35 -8.48 -9.38
CA TYR A 34 -13.07 -9.29 -8.39
C TYR A 34 -14.46 -9.71 -8.87
N ALA A 35 -15.08 -8.96 -9.77
CA ALA A 35 -16.33 -9.35 -10.44
C ALA A 35 -16.14 -10.38 -11.57
N ASP A 36 -14.91 -10.52 -12.10
CA ASP A 36 -14.59 -11.45 -13.18
C ASP A 36 -14.40 -12.87 -12.61
N SER A 37 -15.31 -13.79 -12.94
CA SER A 37 -15.28 -15.16 -12.44
C SER A 37 -14.01 -15.96 -12.77
N LEU A 38 -13.21 -15.51 -13.75
CA LEU A 38 -11.94 -16.15 -14.13
C LEU A 38 -10.75 -15.63 -13.32
N LYS A 39 -10.90 -14.50 -12.63
CA LYS A 39 -9.81 -13.80 -11.90
C LYS A 39 -10.11 -13.60 -10.42
N SER A 40 -11.39 -13.66 -10.06
CA SER A 40 -11.87 -13.35 -8.71
C SER A 40 -11.24 -14.27 -7.66
N PRO A 41 -10.74 -13.71 -6.54
CA PRO A 41 -10.34 -14.50 -5.38
C PRO A 41 -11.52 -14.89 -4.48
N LEU A 42 -12.74 -14.41 -4.79
CA LEU A 42 -13.92 -14.66 -3.97
C LEU A 42 -14.33 -16.14 -4.01
N THR A 43 -15.01 -16.59 -2.96
CA THR A 43 -15.72 -17.86 -3.02
C THR A 43 -16.83 -17.80 -4.09
N LYS A 44 -17.31 -18.95 -4.54
CA LYS A 44 -18.41 -19.00 -5.51
C LYS A 44 -19.70 -18.37 -4.97
N GLU A 45 -19.91 -18.50 -3.67
CA GLU A 45 -21.04 -17.94 -2.93
C GLU A 45 -20.98 -16.42 -2.90
N ASP A 46 -19.82 -15.88 -2.49
CA ASP A 46 -19.61 -14.44 -2.42
C ASP A 46 -19.67 -13.79 -3.80
N LEU A 47 -19.09 -14.43 -4.81
CA LEU A 47 -19.09 -13.91 -6.17
C LEU A 47 -20.51 -13.72 -6.74
N LYS A 48 -21.46 -14.62 -6.39
CA LYS A 48 -22.86 -14.49 -6.83
C LYS A 48 -23.56 -13.25 -6.28
N GLN A 49 -23.10 -12.76 -5.11
CA GLN A 49 -23.70 -11.62 -4.41
C GLN A 49 -22.83 -10.37 -4.49
N PHE A 50 -21.66 -10.46 -5.15
CA PHE A 50 -20.68 -9.39 -5.20
C PHE A 50 -21.21 -8.16 -5.90
N LYS A 51 -21.21 -7.03 -5.22
CA LYS A 51 -21.61 -5.71 -5.76
C LYS A 51 -20.46 -4.73 -5.86
N GLY A 52 -19.31 -5.10 -5.31
CA GLY A 52 -18.10 -4.27 -5.21
C GLY A 52 -17.45 -4.41 -3.84
N LEU A 53 -16.17 -4.09 -3.77
CA LEU A 53 -15.44 -3.94 -2.52
C LEU A 53 -15.83 -2.62 -1.85
N ASP A 54 -15.89 -2.60 -0.53
CA ASP A 54 -16.03 -1.36 0.22
C ASP A 54 -14.64 -0.72 0.41
N PHE A 55 -14.55 0.59 0.19
CA PHE A 55 -13.34 1.38 0.31
C PHE A 55 -13.53 2.52 1.29
N PHE A 56 -12.45 2.92 1.94
CA PHE A 56 -12.39 4.25 2.55
C PHE A 56 -12.42 5.32 1.44
N SER A 57 -12.93 6.51 1.75
CA SER A 57 -12.89 7.64 0.82
C SER A 57 -11.45 7.96 0.44
N ILE A 58 -11.21 8.17 -0.86
CA ILE A 58 -9.89 8.56 -1.36
C ILE A 58 -9.50 9.90 -0.73
N ASN A 59 -8.29 9.97 -0.17
CA ASN A 59 -7.81 11.16 0.52
C ASN A 59 -6.31 11.37 0.23
N GLU A 60 -5.96 12.59 -0.20
CA GLU A 60 -4.57 12.98 -0.52
C GLU A 60 -3.62 12.92 0.69
N LYS A 61 -4.15 12.98 1.92
CA LYS A 61 -3.39 12.77 3.16
C LYS A 61 -2.63 11.44 3.16
N TYR A 62 -3.22 10.42 2.54
CA TYR A 62 -2.67 9.06 2.50
C TYR A 62 -1.86 8.77 1.24
N ILE A 63 -1.55 9.79 0.44
CA ILE A 63 -0.48 9.76 -0.56
C ILE A 63 0.73 10.43 0.09
N VAL A 64 1.68 9.66 0.59
CA VAL A 64 2.79 10.16 1.38
C VAL A 64 4.11 10.09 0.62
N GLU A 65 4.94 11.10 0.81
CA GLU A 65 6.34 11.07 0.39
C GLU A 65 7.19 10.43 1.48
N ALA A 66 8.00 9.46 1.07
CA ALA A 66 8.89 8.72 1.95
C ALA A 66 10.35 8.88 1.51
N THR A 67 11.24 9.08 2.45
CA THR A 67 12.68 8.94 2.22
C THR A 67 13.02 7.46 2.12
N PHE A 68 13.49 7.03 0.96
CA PHE A 68 13.90 5.66 0.71
C PHE A 68 15.35 5.41 1.10
N ILE A 69 15.59 4.36 1.89
CA ILE A 69 16.92 3.90 2.29
C ILE A 69 17.12 2.47 1.81
N ARG A 70 18.05 2.27 0.86
CA ARG A 70 18.35 0.95 0.28
C ARG A 70 19.14 0.07 1.26
N THR A 71 18.66 -1.17 1.52
CA THR A 71 19.34 -2.16 2.38
C THR A 71 20.01 -3.26 1.53
N LYS A 72 21.21 -2.96 0.98
CA LYS A 72 21.89 -3.84 0.02
C LYS A 72 22.41 -5.18 0.60
N LYS A 73 22.69 -5.22 1.91
CA LYS A 73 23.34 -6.37 2.58
C LYS A 73 22.36 -7.39 3.13
N GLU A 74 21.06 -7.15 3.01
CA GLU A 74 20.02 -8.07 3.50
C GLU A 74 20.08 -9.41 2.77
N LYS A 75 19.93 -10.49 3.52
CA LYS A 75 19.83 -11.85 2.96
C LYS A 75 18.36 -12.21 2.69
N PRO A 76 18.09 -13.05 1.69
CA PRO A 76 16.75 -13.63 1.54
C PRO A 76 16.34 -14.43 2.78
N PHE A 77 15.05 -14.38 3.11
CA PHE A 77 14.43 -15.10 4.21
C PHE A 77 13.08 -15.70 3.79
N GLY A 78 12.64 -16.74 4.47
CA GLY A 78 11.30 -17.29 4.28
C GLY A 78 10.25 -16.39 4.95
N MET A 79 9.40 -15.75 4.17
CA MET A 79 8.29 -14.95 4.68
C MET A 79 7.16 -15.90 5.10
N LYS A 80 6.72 -15.81 6.36
CA LYS A 80 5.58 -16.60 6.85
C LYS A 80 4.32 -16.26 6.06
N THR A 81 3.47 -17.28 5.86
CA THR A 81 2.16 -17.12 5.24
C THR A 81 1.06 -17.68 6.11
N THR A 82 -0.19 -17.50 5.72
CA THR A 82 -1.37 -18.07 6.38
C THR A 82 -1.45 -19.61 6.27
N THR A 83 -0.51 -20.22 5.54
CA THR A 83 -0.36 -21.67 5.40
C THR A 83 1.06 -22.10 5.75
N SER A 84 1.45 -23.35 5.47
CA SER A 84 2.82 -23.84 5.65
C SER A 84 3.82 -23.33 4.60
N ARG A 85 3.37 -22.64 3.55
CA ARG A 85 4.23 -22.10 2.48
C ARG A 85 5.07 -20.93 3.01
N THR A 86 6.37 -20.93 2.71
CA THR A 86 7.32 -19.89 3.12
C THR A 86 8.13 -19.38 1.92
N PRO A 87 7.52 -18.55 1.05
CA PRO A 87 8.21 -17.99 -0.12
C PRO A 87 9.40 -17.12 0.30
N LEU A 88 10.46 -17.13 -0.54
CA LEU A 88 11.65 -16.33 -0.27
C LEU A 88 11.42 -14.87 -0.64
N TYR A 89 11.61 -14.01 0.34
CA TYR A 89 11.62 -12.56 0.19
C TYR A 89 12.96 -11.99 0.62
N LYS A 90 13.27 -10.81 0.11
CA LYS A 90 14.43 -10.01 0.53
C LYS A 90 13.95 -8.61 0.88
N LYS A 91 14.33 -8.09 2.03
CA LYS A 91 14.13 -6.68 2.35
C LYS A 91 14.90 -5.85 1.32
N TYR A 92 14.17 -5.04 0.56
CA TYR A 92 14.74 -4.18 -0.48
C TYR A 92 15.23 -2.86 0.11
N GLY A 93 14.48 -2.30 1.05
CA GLY A 93 14.83 -1.06 1.71
C GLY A 93 13.82 -0.65 2.75
N GLU A 94 13.99 0.55 3.27
CA GLU A 94 13.12 1.20 4.24
C GLU A 94 12.53 2.47 3.64
N LEU A 95 11.28 2.73 3.97
CA LEU A 95 10.52 3.91 3.61
C LEU A 95 10.23 4.69 4.89
N HIS A 96 10.85 5.84 5.07
CA HIS A 96 10.66 6.72 6.22
C HIS A 96 9.78 7.89 5.81
N PHE A 97 8.64 8.08 6.49
CA PHE A 97 7.65 9.09 6.13
C PHE A 97 6.96 9.68 7.36
N LYS A 98 6.14 10.70 7.16
CA LYS A 98 5.30 11.29 8.20
C LYS A 98 3.84 11.32 7.79
N ILE A 99 2.97 11.14 8.78
CA ILE A 99 1.53 11.42 8.71
C ILE A 99 1.17 12.20 9.98
N ASP A 100 0.50 13.35 9.87
CA ASP A 100 0.16 14.23 10.99
C ASP A 100 1.36 14.52 11.91
N ASP A 101 2.50 14.88 11.30
CA ASP A 101 3.79 15.15 11.96
C ASP A 101 4.43 13.99 12.74
N LYS A 102 3.77 12.85 12.84
CA LYS A 102 4.32 11.62 13.39
C LYS A 102 5.17 10.88 12.37
N ALA A 103 6.37 10.47 12.79
CA ALA A 103 7.30 9.73 11.94
C ALA A 103 6.99 8.23 11.97
N PHE A 104 7.01 7.60 10.80
CA PHE A 104 6.81 6.16 10.61
C PHE A 104 7.87 5.58 9.69
N LYS A 105 7.99 4.26 9.75
CA LYS A 105 8.87 3.49 8.88
C LYS A 105 8.17 2.21 8.43
N LEU A 106 8.32 1.86 7.16
CA LEU A 106 7.92 0.57 6.61
C LEU A 106 9.08 -0.06 5.84
N ASN A 107 9.23 -1.36 5.97
CA ASN A 107 10.13 -2.15 5.14
C ASN A 107 9.42 -2.54 3.84
N VAL A 108 10.10 -2.43 2.72
CA VAL A 108 9.60 -2.88 1.42
C VAL A 108 10.42 -4.07 0.94
N TYR A 109 9.75 -5.05 0.34
CA TYR A 109 10.33 -6.36 0.05
C TYR A 109 10.29 -6.70 -1.44
N GLN A 110 11.22 -7.55 -1.87
CA GLN A 110 11.17 -8.24 -3.16
C GLN A 110 10.93 -9.73 -2.94
N ASN A 111 9.98 -10.32 -3.68
CA ASN A 111 9.85 -11.76 -3.78
C ASN A 111 10.91 -12.28 -4.76
N VAL A 112 11.80 -13.15 -4.27
CA VAL A 112 13.00 -13.59 -5.00
C VAL A 112 12.65 -14.32 -6.31
N ASP A 113 11.57 -15.09 -6.33
CA ASP A 113 11.17 -15.85 -7.51
C ASP A 113 10.28 -15.03 -8.45
N LEU A 114 9.40 -14.21 -7.92
CA LEU A 114 8.56 -13.33 -8.72
C LEU A 114 9.41 -12.32 -9.51
N ASN A 115 10.43 -11.72 -8.89
CA ASN A 115 11.28 -10.72 -9.55
C ASN A 115 12.16 -11.29 -10.69
N LYS A 116 12.21 -12.62 -10.87
CA LYS A 116 12.83 -13.26 -12.04
C LYS A 116 11.90 -13.34 -13.26
N LYS A 117 10.60 -13.06 -13.07
CA LYS A 117 9.61 -13.15 -14.15
C LYS A 117 9.55 -11.85 -14.94
N PRO A 118 9.37 -11.91 -16.27
CA PRO A 118 9.21 -10.72 -17.11
C PRO A 118 8.10 -9.80 -16.59
N GLY A 119 8.41 -8.50 -16.46
CA GLY A 119 7.49 -7.47 -15.99
C GLY A 119 7.37 -7.34 -14.46
N TYR A 120 8.15 -8.15 -13.69
CA TYR A 120 8.20 -8.09 -12.23
C TYR A 120 9.61 -7.77 -11.69
N GLU A 121 10.56 -7.40 -12.52
CA GLU A 121 11.96 -7.14 -12.13
C GLU A 121 12.07 -5.99 -11.13
N ASP A 122 11.21 -4.99 -11.27
CA ASP A 122 11.12 -3.80 -10.42
C ASP A 122 9.97 -3.84 -9.41
N TYR A 123 9.23 -4.96 -9.34
CA TYR A 123 8.11 -5.12 -8.42
C TYR A 123 8.58 -5.17 -6.97
N LEU A 124 7.86 -4.45 -6.11
CA LEU A 124 8.08 -4.39 -4.68
C LEU A 124 6.76 -4.62 -3.93
N PHE A 125 6.84 -5.36 -2.87
CA PHE A 125 5.75 -5.72 -1.99
C PHE A 125 5.85 -4.92 -0.68
N LEU A 126 4.82 -4.15 -0.36
CA LEU A 126 4.71 -3.35 0.86
C LEU A 126 3.52 -3.84 1.70
N PRO A 127 3.70 -4.86 2.55
CA PRO A 127 2.68 -5.25 3.52
C PRO A 127 2.72 -4.31 4.72
N PHE A 128 1.56 -4.00 5.31
CA PHE A 128 1.46 -3.23 6.56
C PHE A 128 0.22 -3.61 7.35
N SER A 129 0.28 -3.43 8.66
CA SER A 129 -0.85 -3.41 9.58
C SER A 129 -0.95 -2.04 10.24
N ASP A 130 -2.13 -1.71 10.74
CA ASP A 130 -2.43 -0.43 11.36
C ASP A 130 -3.58 -0.55 12.37
N LEU A 131 -3.94 0.51 13.05
CA LEU A 131 -4.96 0.48 14.11
C LEU A 131 -6.40 0.25 13.60
N THR A 132 -6.64 0.21 12.29
CA THR A 132 -7.94 -0.18 11.70
C THR A 132 -8.09 -1.70 11.59
N CYS A 133 -6.99 -2.47 11.70
CA CYS A 133 -7.00 -3.92 11.57
C CYS A 133 -7.92 -4.59 12.59
N GLY A 134 -8.82 -5.45 12.11
CA GLY A 134 -9.82 -6.14 12.93
C GLY A 134 -11.04 -5.29 13.29
N LYS A 135 -11.07 -4.03 12.88
CA LYS A 135 -12.20 -3.11 13.02
C LYS A 135 -12.78 -2.80 11.64
N GLU A 136 -12.29 -1.75 10.98
CA GLU A 136 -12.73 -1.31 9.66
C GLU A 136 -11.99 -1.99 8.52
N SER A 137 -10.78 -2.51 8.75
CA SER A 137 -10.00 -3.24 7.77
C SER A 137 -9.72 -4.68 8.19
N TYR A 138 -9.20 -5.48 7.26
CA TYR A 138 -8.89 -6.91 7.51
C TYR A 138 -7.87 -7.07 8.65
N ILE A 139 -8.14 -8.00 9.56
CA ILE A 139 -7.31 -8.22 10.76
C ILE A 139 -5.85 -8.58 10.45
N GLY A 140 -5.60 -9.25 9.32
CA GLY A 140 -4.25 -9.67 8.89
C GLY A 140 -3.44 -8.56 8.22
N GLY A 141 -3.94 -7.33 8.18
CA GLY A 141 -3.30 -6.20 7.49
C GLY A 141 -3.60 -6.16 5.99
N ARG A 142 -2.98 -5.19 5.33
CA ARG A 142 -3.20 -4.87 3.91
C ARG A 142 -1.86 -4.78 3.17
N TYR A 143 -1.93 -4.75 1.84
CA TYR A 143 -0.78 -4.67 0.96
C TYR A 143 -0.88 -3.47 0.04
N VAL A 144 0.27 -2.91 -0.31
CA VAL A 144 0.43 -1.95 -1.41
C VAL A 144 1.47 -2.50 -2.37
N ASP A 145 1.10 -2.68 -3.63
CA ASP A 145 2.04 -3.01 -4.69
C ASP A 145 2.79 -1.75 -5.11
N MET A 146 4.10 -1.87 -5.17
CA MET A 146 4.98 -0.78 -5.57
C MET A 146 5.89 -1.21 -6.71
N ARG A 147 6.49 -0.21 -7.36
CA ARG A 147 7.60 -0.38 -8.30
C ARG A 147 8.80 0.39 -7.79
N ILE A 148 10.01 -0.02 -8.19
CA ILE A 148 11.22 0.73 -7.89
C ILE A 148 11.09 2.14 -8.48
N GLN A 149 11.16 3.15 -7.62
CA GLN A 149 11.10 4.55 -8.03
C GLN A 149 12.51 5.14 -8.13
N LYS A 150 12.66 6.21 -8.89
CA LYS A 150 13.93 6.93 -9.04
C LYS A 150 14.16 7.88 -7.87
N GLY A 151 15.44 8.11 -7.55
CA GLY A 151 15.84 9.06 -6.51
C GLY A 151 15.67 8.54 -5.09
N LYS A 152 15.71 9.45 -4.12
CA LYS A 152 15.62 9.15 -2.68
C LYS A 152 14.23 9.39 -2.10
N THR A 153 13.38 10.16 -2.77
CA THR A 153 12.00 10.43 -2.35
C THR A 153 11.08 9.53 -3.16
N TRP A 154 10.33 8.69 -2.47
CA TRP A 154 9.39 7.73 -3.04
C TRP A 154 7.97 8.05 -2.58
N THR A 155 6.98 7.79 -3.41
CA THR A 155 5.57 7.95 -3.06
C THR A 155 4.98 6.62 -2.62
N ILE A 156 4.28 6.62 -1.48
CA ILE A 156 3.40 5.54 -1.03
C ILE A 156 1.97 6.06 -1.15
N ASP A 157 1.10 5.37 -1.87
CA ASP A 157 -0.32 5.69 -1.99
C ASP A 157 -1.16 4.62 -1.27
N PHE A 158 -1.50 4.88 -0.01
CA PHE A 158 -2.31 3.97 0.79
C PHE A 158 -3.77 3.87 0.30
N ASN A 159 -4.26 4.80 -0.55
CA ASN A 159 -5.57 4.67 -1.19
C ASN A 159 -5.64 3.46 -2.14
N LYS A 160 -4.47 2.90 -2.51
CA LYS A 160 -4.31 1.65 -3.27
C LYS A 160 -4.06 0.43 -2.39
N ALA A 161 -4.23 0.55 -1.08
CA ALA A 161 -4.09 -0.61 -0.20
C ALA A 161 -5.24 -1.60 -0.44
N TYR A 162 -4.89 -2.89 -0.52
CA TYR A 162 -5.84 -3.98 -0.74
C TYR A 162 -5.65 -5.11 0.26
N ASN A 163 -6.70 -5.90 0.49
CA ASN A 163 -6.63 -7.05 1.37
C ASN A 163 -5.95 -8.23 0.68
N PRO A 164 -5.19 -9.08 1.41
CA PRO A 164 -4.72 -10.36 0.89
C PRO A 164 -5.91 -11.24 0.46
N TYR A 165 -5.70 -12.11 -0.52
CA TYR A 165 -6.75 -12.98 -1.04
C TYR A 165 -7.37 -13.89 0.03
N CYS A 166 -6.60 -14.27 1.07
CA CYS A 166 -7.11 -15.05 2.19
C CYS A 166 -8.16 -14.32 3.06
N ALA A 167 -8.29 -13.00 2.90
CA ALA A 167 -9.39 -12.24 3.50
C ALA A 167 -10.76 -12.53 2.83
N TYR A 168 -10.74 -13.11 1.64
CA TYR A 168 -11.91 -13.43 0.83
C TYR A 168 -12.15 -14.94 0.71
N ASN A 169 -11.07 -15.71 0.69
CA ASN A 169 -11.11 -17.16 0.57
C ASN A 169 -9.88 -17.77 1.25
N TYR A 170 -10.10 -18.54 2.31
CA TYR A 170 -9.07 -19.13 3.15
C TYR A 170 -8.18 -20.17 2.44
N GLU A 171 -8.54 -20.61 1.23
CA GLU A 171 -7.68 -21.48 0.41
C GLU A 171 -6.41 -20.77 -0.07
N TYR A 172 -6.39 -19.43 -0.08
CA TYR A 172 -5.21 -18.69 -0.49
C TYR A 172 -4.14 -18.62 0.59
N SER A 173 -2.90 -18.82 0.18
CA SER A 173 -1.72 -18.67 1.02
C SER A 173 -1.14 -17.27 0.88
N CYS A 174 -1.33 -16.43 1.89
CA CYS A 174 -0.96 -15.02 1.85
C CYS A 174 0.17 -14.70 2.83
N PRO A 175 1.15 -13.86 2.46
CA PRO A 175 2.18 -13.38 3.38
C PRO A 175 1.59 -12.72 4.63
N ILE A 176 2.10 -13.09 5.79
CA ILE A 176 1.76 -12.41 7.05
C ILE A 176 2.58 -11.12 7.13
N VAL A 177 1.92 -10.03 7.51
CA VAL A 177 2.60 -8.74 7.72
C VAL A 177 3.69 -8.90 8.78
N PRO A 178 4.96 -8.57 8.49
CA PRO A 178 6.01 -8.55 9.49
C PRO A 178 5.74 -7.51 10.57
N LEU A 179 6.06 -7.83 11.83
CA LEU A 179 5.82 -6.93 12.97
C LEU A 179 6.47 -5.55 12.81
N GLU A 180 7.58 -5.48 12.08
CA GLU A 180 8.28 -4.22 11.79
C GLU A 180 7.48 -3.29 10.86
N ASN A 181 6.43 -3.80 10.25
CA ASN A 181 5.53 -3.06 9.38
C ASN A 181 4.16 -2.77 10.04
N ASP A 182 4.13 -2.83 11.37
CA ASP A 182 2.96 -2.40 12.14
C ASP A 182 3.01 -0.88 12.40
N LEU A 183 1.94 -0.17 12.03
CA LEU A 183 1.80 1.28 12.16
C LEU A 183 0.88 1.62 13.32
N ASN A 184 1.40 2.30 14.33
CA ASN A 184 0.60 2.82 15.46
C ASN A 184 -0.17 4.10 15.08
N ILE A 185 -0.99 3.98 14.02
CA ILE A 185 -1.90 5.02 13.51
C ILE A 185 -3.01 4.34 12.71
N GLU A 186 -4.18 4.97 12.57
CA GLU A 186 -5.23 4.53 11.66
C GLU A 186 -4.96 5.02 10.24
N ILE A 187 -4.90 4.10 9.26
CA ILE A 187 -4.81 4.40 7.84
C ILE A 187 -6.19 4.23 7.20
N LEU A 188 -7.00 5.28 7.27
CA LEU A 188 -8.36 5.31 6.73
C LEU A 188 -8.33 5.50 5.20
N ALA A 189 -7.68 4.55 4.49
CA ALA A 189 -7.50 4.56 3.04
C ALA A 189 -7.45 3.13 2.49
N GLY A 190 -7.78 2.93 1.20
CA GLY A 190 -7.79 1.63 0.55
C GLY A 190 -9.03 0.79 0.87
N VAL A 191 -8.91 -0.53 0.72
CA VAL A 191 -10.02 -1.48 0.91
C VAL A 191 -10.33 -1.67 2.40
N LYS A 192 -11.62 -1.70 2.76
CA LYS A 192 -12.11 -2.09 4.09
C LYS A 192 -12.20 -3.62 4.22
N LYS A 193 -12.58 -4.12 5.40
CA LYS A 193 -12.85 -5.55 5.60
C LYS A 193 -13.99 -6.02 4.69
N PHE A 194 -13.96 -7.29 4.28
CA PHE A 194 -14.95 -7.87 3.39
C PHE A 194 -16.01 -8.68 4.17
N HIS A 195 -15.56 -9.47 5.15
CA HIS A 195 -16.43 -10.20 6.08
C HIS A 195 -16.31 -9.60 7.49
N ASP A 196 -17.36 -9.78 8.30
CA ASP A 196 -17.38 -9.45 9.73
C ASP A 196 -16.64 -10.47 10.59
#